data_5fb5195de54577c96ee9dc8b888c9c40
#
_entry.id   5fb5195de54577c96ee9dc8b888c9c40
#
_cell.length_a   1.000
_cell.length_b   1.000
_cell.length_c   1.000
_cell.angle_alpha   90.00
_cell.angle_beta   90.00
_cell.angle_gamma   90.00
#
_symmetry.space_group_name_H-M   'P 1'
#
loop_
_entity.id
_entity.type
_entity.pdbx_description
1 polymer ?
#
loop_
_entity_poly.entity_id
_entity_poly.type
_entity_poly.pdbx_seq_one_letter_code
_entity_poly.pdbx_strand_id
1 'polypeptide(L)'
;MSIRYLACASLGLMLTSCLKDSDILFPKDLRPNIELSLASSQKDVTLTLMSDKPESVFIDLNGNAQKDEGESFEVGKPVTIHPKGDKLGLYGPFTSMDISGQDVTKISGKGLIGLEAMNLTNTKLSTQEIEDALRLLAVKEGGKLTLEEWRVTPRIREHIKFYKWQIVRPNGSLIDPNESVLMLRALAKEVLEKRVALELEGGKGLWLDKNLNGTKDADEDLPTGGLTLNLPASLPTGESVYIIHGSATGLSLNVAEDPAEDESEEPEDSDEGADEAESTRALRANEDGSQIGISIDASRFSSLLSMECEEGLNVKHVDVSGCKSLATLTLSGNPIETLVLPPNGSELKVLQLAGNRLKTLDILDLTKLSQFTASNGTLEYIYSIPSELITLNLSGNKLTDLIIPSDSKLKTLNLKNNMLRNFKIEGEAYNGLETCILEGNQLEDLDLAAFVKTKLINVSNNPLKSIELPWDIKELNISKTELQGLNLNPKDTAHKSFIQKLDASNCAKLTLIQMSQCTNLSSVNLQGSKALKGDKISSELPQLTNLKGKLTIEQGRLSASELSAIKAKGWSL
;
A
#
# COMPACT_ATOMS: atom_id res chain seq x y z
N MET A 1 17.81 -7.26 -5.04
CA MET A 1 17.99 -6.64 -3.70
C MET A 1 19.29 -7.07 -2.98
N SER A 2 19.85 -8.25 -3.24
CA SER A 2 21.07 -8.75 -2.56
C SER A 2 22.38 -8.00 -2.84
N ILE A 3 22.50 -7.24 -3.91
CA ILE A 3 23.79 -6.63 -4.32
C ILE A 3 24.02 -5.23 -3.73
N ARG A 4 22.96 -4.52 -3.36
CA ARG A 4 23.10 -3.18 -2.76
C ARG A 4 23.34 -3.21 -1.23
N TYR A 5 22.91 -4.26 -0.54
CA TYR A 5 23.17 -4.44 0.90
C TYR A 5 24.60 -4.90 1.22
N LEU A 6 25.24 -5.66 0.31
CA LEU A 6 26.64 -6.06 0.51
C LEU A 6 27.62 -4.87 0.38
N ALA A 7 27.31 -3.87 -0.43
CA ALA A 7 28.17 -2.70 -0.59
C ALA A 7 28.20 -1.79 0.65
N CYS A 8 27.09 -1.69 1.41
CA CYS A 8 27.07 -0.92 2.65
C CYS A 8 27.72 -1.66 3.83
N ALA A 9 27.59 -3.00 3.89
CA ALA A 9 28.22 -3.80 4.94
C ALA A 9 29.74 -3.84 4.79
N SER A 10 30.28 -3.83 3.56
CA SER A 10 31.72 -3.81 3.29
C SER A 10 32.35 -2.44 3.58
N LEU A 11 31.60 -1.33 3.42
CA LEU A 11 32.08 0.00 3.79
C LEU A 11 32.10 0.20 5.32
N GLY A 12 31.13 -0.36 6.05
CA GLY A 12 31.09 -0.33 7.51
C GLY A 12 32.22 -1.12 8.16
N LEU A 13 32.58 -2.28 7.59
CA LEU A 13 33.68 -3.12 8.07
C LEU A 13 35.07 -2.54 7.77
N MET A 14 35.23 -1.78 6.69
CA MET A 14 36.51 -1.12 6.39
C MET A 14 36.76 0.11 7.28
N LEU A 15 35.72 0.77 7.78
CA LEU A 15 35.88 1.91 8.68
C LEU A 15 36.25 1.51 10.12
N THR A 16 35.87 0.29 10.55
CA THR A 16 36.22 -0.20 11.89
C THR A 16 37.64 -0.76 12.03
N SER A 17 38.28 -1.13 10.91
CA SER A 17 39.64 -1.68 10.93
C SER A 17 40.76 -0.65 10.79
N CYS A 18 40.46 0.63 10.53
CA CYS A 18 41.44 1.70 10.34
C CYS A 18 41.50 2.74 11.45
N LEU A 19 40.69 2.61 12.51
CA LEU A 19 40.73 3.53 13.64
C LEU A 19 41.43 2.89 14.83
N LYS A 20 42.78 2.89 14.81
CA LYS A 20 43.54 2.73 16.04
C LYS A 20 43.44 4.01 16.86
N ASP A 21 43.03 3.84 18.11
CA ASP A 21 43.03 4.89 19.14
C ASP A 21 44.38 5.64 19.19
N SER A 22 44.44 6.85 18.73
CA SER A 22 45.29 7.92 19.28
C SER A 22 45.35 9.23 18.50
N ASP A 23 44.98 9.27 17.20
CA ASP A 23 45.18 10.50 16.44
C ASP A 23 43.96 10.87 15.56
N ILE A 24 42.79 11.03 16.15
CA ILE A 24 41.78 11.88 15.53
C ILE A 24 42.09 13.33 15.87
N LEU A 25 43.11 13.85 15.25
CA LEU A 25 43.26 15.27 15.01
C LEU A 25 42.07 15.67 14.13
N PHE A 26 41.01 16.21 14.75
CA PHE A 26 39.89 16.79 14.01
C PHE A 26 40.48 17.84 13.05
N PRO A 27 40.29 17.70 11.72
CA PRO A 27 40.53 18.84 10.85
C PRO A 27 39.73 20.01 11.44
N LYS A 28 40.19 21.24 11.25
CA LYS A 28 39.46 22.47 11.58
C LYS A 28 38.15 22.58 10.75
N ASP A 29 37.27 21.61 10.88
CA ASP A 29 35.91 21.68 10.36
C ASP A 29 35.14 22.48 11.43
N LEU A 30 34.79 23.70 11.09
CA LEU A 30 34.06 24.64 11.93
C LEU A 30 32.62 24.19 12.21
N ARG A 31 32.21 22.99 11.75
CA ARG A 31 30.88 22.44 12.00
C ARG A 31 30.79 21.70 13.33
N PRO A 32 29.69 21.88 14.08
CA PRO A 32 29.51 21.17 15.36
C PRO A 32 29.49 19.65 15.15
N ASN A 33 29.94 18.92 16.18
CA ASN A 33 29.86 17.47 16.20
C ASN A 33 28.38 17.01 16.19
N ILE A 34 27.53 17.68 16.98
CA ILE A 34 26.07 17.52 16.98
C ILE A 34 25.46 18.91 16.88
N GLU A 35 24.52 19.09 15.94
CA GLU A 35 23.73 20.31 15.79
C GLU A 35 22.28 20.01 16.12
N LEU A 36 21.68 20.76 17.01
CA LEU A 36 20.26 20.74 17.34
C LEU A 36 19.59 21.95 16.68
N SER A 37 18.51 21.72 15.94
CA SER A 37 17.62 22.79 15.48
C SER A 37 16.46 22.93 16.44
N LEU A 38 16.10 24.16 16.78
CA LEU A 38 15.10 24.51 17.79
C LEU A 38 13.85 25.08 17.10
N ALA A 39 12.67 24.81 17.65
CA ALA A 39 11.43 25.39 17.16
C ALA A 39 11.33 26.90 17.43
N SER A 40 12.05 27.40 18.44
CA SER A 40 12.08 28.82 18.81
C SER A 40 13.42 29.17 19.45
N SER A 41 13.98 30.29 19.03
CA SER A 41 15.23 30.85 19.61
C SER A 41 15.02 31.61 20.93
N GLN A 42 13.78 31.67 21.44
CA GLN A 42 13.45 32.49 22.62
C GLN A 42 13.18 31.67 23.89
N LYS A 43 13.31 30.33 23.81
CA LYS A 43 13.12 29.45 24.97
C LYS A 43 14.43 28.91 25.46
N ASP A 44 14.57 28.83 26.78
CA ASP A 44 15.66 28.10 27.41
C ASP A 44 15.62 26.63 27.02
N VAL A 45 16.81 26.06 26.79
CA VAL A 45 17.00 24.65 26.47
C VAL A 45 17.79 24.01 27.58
N THR A 46 17.25 22.93 28.14
CA THR A 46 17.94 22.16 29.19
C THR A 46 18.42 20.84 28.64
N LEU A 47 19.73 20.58 28.72
CA LEU A 47 20.35 19.37 28.19
C LEU A 47 21.09 18.65 29.30
N THR A 48 21.20 17.32 29.23
CA THR A 48 22.17 16.54 30.01
C THR A 48 23.05 15.76 29.05
N LEU A 49 24.37 16.02 29.12
CA LEU A 49 25.36 15.46 28.20
C LEU A 49 26.42 14.70 28.96
N MET A 50 26.81 13.53 28.46
CA MET A 50 27.92 12.73 29.00
C MET A 50 29.07 12.67 28.01
N SER A 51 30.29 12.63 28.54
CA SER A 51 31.52 12.45 27.77
C SER A 51 32.61 11.84 28.65
N ASP A 52 33.41 10.97 28.06
CA ASP A 52 34.61 10.42 28.70
C ASP A 52 35.78 11.42 28.71
N LYS A 53 35.64 12.56 28.02
CA LYS A 53 36.63 13.63 27.91
C LYS A 53 36.01 14.99 28.23
N PRO A 54 35.67 15.25 29.50
CA PRO A 54 34.95 16.47 29.92
C PRO A 54 35.65 17.78 29.53
N GLU A 55 36.96 17.80 29.49
CA GLU A 55 37.76 18.99 29.14
C GLU A 55 37.65 19.39 27.65
N SER A 56 37.26 18.45 26.78
CA SER A 56 37.19 18.66 25.33
C SER A 56 35.79 18.93 24.79
N VAL A 57 34.79 19.01 25.69
CA VAL A 57 33.40 19.30 25.28
C VAL A 57 32.98 20.72 25.62
N PHE A 58 32.16 21.32 24.77
CA PHE A 58 31.54 22.63 25.02
C PHE A 58 30.26 22.81 24.22
N ILE A 59 29.45 23.77 24.60
CA ILE A 59 28.22 24.16 23.90
C ILE A 59 28.46 25.56 23.34
N ASP A 60 28.44 25.66 22.00
CA ASP A 60 28.66 26.93 21.29
C ASP A 60 27.39 27.78 21.37
N LEU A 61 27.44 28.85 22.14
CA LEU A 61 26.33 29.77 22.39
C LEU A 61 26.28 30.94 21.40
N ASN A 62 27.35 31.20 20.68
CA ASN A 62 27.48 32.36 19.81
C ASN A 62 27.71 32.02 18.33
N GLY A 63 27.82 30.72 17.99
CA GLY A 63 27.95 30.22 16.60
C GLY A 63 29.36 30.43 16.00
N ASN A 64 30.40 30.66 16.84
CA ASN A 64 31.75 30.93 16.35
C ASN A 64 32.64 29.68 16.24
N ALA A 65 32.15 28.52 16.67
CA ALA A 65 32.82 27.21 16.68
C ALA A 65 34.13 27.20 17.53
N GLN A 66 34.23 28.06 18.52
CA GLN A 66 35.34 28.12 19.47
C GLN A 66 34.80 28.04 20.88
N LYS A 67 35.62 27.50 21.81
CA LYS A 67 35.22 27.40 23.21
C LYS A 67 35.52 28.72 23.90
N ASP A 68 34.48 29.45 24.23
CA ASP A 68 34.55 30.73 24.91
C ASP A 68 34.25 30.62 26.40
N GLU A 69 34.46 31.73 27.14
CA GLU A 69 34.09 31.83 28.55
C GLU A 69 32.54 31.69 28.69
N GLY A 70 32.09 30.79 29.57
CA GLY A 70 30.70 30.50 29.81
C GLY A 70 30.11 29.37 28.93
N GLU A 71 30.87 28.78 27.99
CA GLU A 71 30.47 27.68 27.15
C GLU A 71 30.86 26.30 27.68
N SER A 72 31.55 26.26 28.81
CA SER A 72 31.84 25.03 29.55
C SER A 72 30.66 24.65 30.44
N PHE A 73 30.40 23.35 30.57
CA PHE A 73 29.37 22.82 31.45
C PHE A 73 29.88 21.60 32.23
N GLU A 74 29.18 21.23 33.31
CA GLU A 74 29.50 20.05 34.09
C GLU A 74 28.84 18.81 33.44
N VAL A 75 29.67 17.90 32.97
CA VAL A 75 29.21 16.66 32.33
C VAL A 75 28.39 15.82 33.31
N GLY A 76 27.25 15.28 32.86
CA GLY A 76 26.34 14.47 33.65
C GLY A 76 25.36 15.27 34.53
N LYS A 77 25.44 16.58 34.51
CA LYS A 77 24.42 17.43 35.16
C LYS A 77 23.56 18.18 34.10
N PRO A 78 22.30 18.47 34.42
CA PRO A 78 21.50 19.34 33.56
C PRO A 78 22.13 20.72 33.42
N VAL A 79 22.29 21.18 32.20
CA VAL A 79 22.71 22.53 31.86
C VAL A 79 21.58 23.25 31.14
N THR A 80 21.14 24.39 31.67
CA THR A 80 20.14 25.25 31.04
C THR A 80 20.83 26.39 30.32
N ILE A 81 20.52 26.56 29.05
CA ILE A 81 21.15 27.56 28.18
C ILE A 81 20.06 28.41 27.51
N HIS A 82 20.38 29.65 27.23
CA HIS A 82 19.54 30.56 26.44
C HIS A 82 20.15 30.69 25.04
N PRO A 83 19.60 29.99 24.02
CA PRO A 83 20.14 30.02 22.67
C PRO A 83 20.01 31.43 22.06
N LYS A 84 21.02 31.87 21.30
CA LYS A 84 20.97 33.14 20.55
C LYS A 84 20.36 33.00 19.15
N GLY A 85 20.05 31.78 18.73
CA GLY A 85 19.49 31.46 17.42
C GLY A 85 18.64 30.20 17.45
N ASP A 86 18.22 29.74 16.27
CA ASP A 86 17.44 28.51 16.08
C ASP A 86 18.29 27.25 16.00
N LYS A 87 19.60 27.36 16.20
CA LYS A 87 20.56 26.26 16.19
C LYS A 87 21.48 26.31 17.38
N LEU A 88 21.83 25.12 17.85
CA LEU A 88 22.74 24.92 18.97
C LEU A 88 23.83 23.93 18.58
N GLY A 89 25.07 24.34 18.63
CA GLY A 89 26.25 23.52 18.33
C GLY A 89 26.80 22.83 19.55
N LEU A 90 26.94 21.51 19.53
CA LEU A 90 27.59 20.71 20.57
C LEU A 90 28.93 20.20 20.02
N TYR A 91 30.02 20.51 20.70
CA TYR A 91 31.38 20.19 20.26
C TYR A 91 32.04 19.21 21.22
N GLY A 92 32.66 18.17 20.69
CA GLY A 92 33.43 17.15 21.40
C GLY A 92 32.82 15.74 21.33
N PRO A 93 33.49 14.77 21.95
CA PRO A 93 33.06 13.38 21.95
C PRO A 93 32.00 13.14 23.05
N PHE A 94 30.75 13.05 22.66
CA PHE A 94 29.65 12.72 23.58
C PHE A 94 29.37 11.22 23.57
N THR A 95 29.10 10.67 24.76
CA THR A 95 28.67 9.26 24.93
C THR A 95 27.17 9.15 25.26
N SER A 96 26.56 10.21 25.80
CA SER A 96 25.12 10.25 26.07
C SER A 96 24.56 11.64 25.86
N MET A 97 23.32 11.71 25.39
CA MET A 97 22.57 12.94 25.18
C MET A 97 21.13 12.77 25.66
N ASP A 98 20.72 13.62 26.60
CA ASP A 98 19.32 13.77 27.01
C ASP A 98 18.85 15.17 26.65
N ILE A 99 17.86 15.23 25.76
CA ILE A 99 17.17 16.44 25.30
C ILE A 99 15.66 16.34 25.54
N SER A 100 15.26 15.49 26.47
CA SER A 100 13.85 15.26 26.77
C SER A 100 13.12 16.54 27.17
N GLY A 101 11.87 16.67 26.70
CA GLY A 101 11.04 17.86 26.99
C GLY A 101 11.44 19.14 26.26
N GLN A 102 12.44 19.08 25.37
CA GLN A 102 12.93 20.26 24.67
C GLN A 102 12.24 20.43 23.29
N ASP A 103 12.07 21.69 22.89
CA ASP A 103 11.48 22.07 21.60
C ASP A 103 12.46 21.84 20.42
N VAL A 104 13.15 20.69 20.38
CA VAL A 104 14.07 20.30 19.32
C VAL A 104 13.30 19.69 18.16
N THR A 105 13.54 20.21 16.94
CA THR A 105 12.88 19.79 15.70
C THR A 105 13.79 19.01 14.76
N LYS A 106 15.11 19.07 14.94
CA LYS A 106 16.07 18.32 14.14
C LYS A 106 17.37 18.05 14.91
N ILE A 107 17.97 16.88 14.65
CA ILE A 107 19.29 16.50 15.14
C ILE A 107 20.16 16.10 13.96
N SER A 108 21.37 16.62 13.90
CA SER A 108 22.32 16.27 12.83
C SER A 108 23.76 16.28 13.35
N GLY A 109 24.69 15.78 12.56
CA GLY A 109 26.11 15.83 12.83
C GLY A 109 26.77 14.47 13.06
N LYS A 110 28.08 14.43 12.80
CA LYS A 110 28.89 13.19 12.89
C LYS A 110 29.10 12.69 14.32
N GLY A 111 28.89 13.53 15.32
CA GLY A 111 29.06 13.18 16.75
C GLY A 111 28.06 12.15 17.25
N LEU A 112 26.93 11.95 16.51
CA LEU A 112 25.96 10.92 16.84
C LEU A 112 26.55 9.51 16.82
N ILE A 113 27.57 9.25 16.04
CA ILE A 113 28.25 7.95 15.96
C ILE A 113 28.91 7.54 17.31
N GLY A 114 29.22 8.50 18.16
CA GLY A 114 29.85 8.25 19.47
C GLY A 114 28.86 7.93 20.58
N LEU A 115 27.57 8.12 20.37
CA LEU A 115 26.57 7.96 21.41
C LEU A 115 26.34 6.48 21.77
N GLU A 116 26.11 6.24 23.03
CA GLU A 116 25.72 4.97 23.65
C GLU A 116 24.32 5.07 24.26
N ALA A 117 23.86 6.29 24.55
CA ALA A 117 22.50 6.54 25.02
C ALA A 117 21.97 7.86 24.48
N MET A 118 20.68 7.86 24.16
CA MET A 118 19.97 9.04 23.67
C MET A 118 18.54 9.06 24.24
N ASN A 119 18.13 10.18 24.86
CA ASN A 119 16.78 10.38 25.35
C ASN A 119 16.10 11.49 24.55
N LEU A 120 15.06 11.13 23.80
CA LEU A 120 14.30 12.00 22.89
C LEU A 120 12.85 12.19 23.32
N THR A 121 12.50 11.81 24.54
CA THR A 121 11.10 11.86 25.01
C THR A 121 10.58 13.30 25.05
N ASN A 122 9.31 13.49 24.69
CA ASN A 122 8.65 14.79 24.66
C ASN A 122 9.36 15.88 23.84
N THR A 123 10.11 15.51 22.81
CA THR A 123 10.70 16.45 21.84
C THR A 123 9.73 16.71 20.68
N LYS A 124 9.96 17.78 19.91
CA LYS A 124 9.21 18.09 18.68
C LYS A 124 9.79 17.45 17.42
N LEU A 125 10.70 16.49 17.57
CA LEU A 125 11.20 15.71 16.44
C LEU A 125 10.05 14.94 15.78
N SER A 126 9.93 15.01 14.48
CA SER A 126 9.06 14.09 13.72
C SER A 126 9.66 12.67 13.73
N THR A 127 8.84 11.67 13.45
CA THR A 127 9.34 10.28 13.29
C THR A 127 10.41 10.17 12.22
N GLN A 128 10.32 10.94 11.13
CA GLN A 128 11.34 10.99 10.08
C GLN A 128 12.66 11.56 10.58
N GLU A 129 12.64 12.63 11.39
CA GLU A 129 13.85 13.21 11.97
C GLU A 129 14.52 12.27 12.97
N ILE A 130 13.73 11.47 13.71
CA ILE A 130 14.26 10.41 14.58
C ILE A 130 14.94 9.33 13.72
N GLU A 131 14.30 8.84 12.67
CA GLU A 131 14.87 7.85 11.75
C GLU A 131 16.17 8.34 11.12
N ASP A 132 16.23 9.60 10.70
CA ASP A 132 17.42 10.21 10.12
C ASP A 132 18.58 10.32 11.13
N ALA A 133 18.28 10.67 12.38
CA ALA A 133 19.26 10.67 13.45
C ALA A 133 19.79 9.25 13.75
N LEU A 134 18.90 8.24 13.78
CA LEU A 134 19.28 6.85 14.02
C LEU A 134 20.21 6.27 12.95
N ARG A 135 20.10 6.72 11.69
CA ARG A 135 21.01 6.30 10.60
C ARG A 135 22.47 6.71 10.83
N LEU A 136 22.71 7.68 11.69
CA LEU A 136 24.04 8.19 12.01
C LEU A 136 24.66 7.52 13.25
N LEU A 137 23.92 6.63 13.92
CA LEU A 137 24.41 5.91 15.09
C LEU A 137 25.41 4.81 14.70
N ALA A 138 26.31 4.46 15.63
CA ALA A 138 27.15 3.28 15.48
C ALA A 138 26.44 2.01 15.95
N VAL A 139 26.90 0.86 15.46
CA VAL A 139 26.52 -0.44 16.01
C VAL A 139 27.09 -0.56 17.41
N LYS A 140 26.26 -0.58 18.43
CA LYS A 140 26.64 -0.62 19.84
C LYS A 140 25.74 -1.60 20.59
N GLU A 141 26.29 -2.71 21.06
CA GLU A 141 25.52 -3.67 21.85
C GLU A 141 25.11 -3.05 23.18
N GLY A 142 23.80 -3.02 23.43
CA GLY A 142 23.23 -2.42 24.63
C GLY A 142 23.13 -0.90 24.63
N GLY A 143 23.36 -0.23 23.49
CA GLY A 143 23.05 1.19 23.32
C GLY A 143 21.57 1.44 23.64
N LYS A 144 21.22 2.60 24.21
CA LYS A 144 19.86 2.89 24.70
C LYS A 144 19.25 4.11 24.00
N LEU A 145 18.10 3.90 23.36
CA LEU A 145 17.23 4.96 22.88
C LEU A 145 16.01 5.06 23.81
N THR A 146 15.87 6.16 24.55
CA THR A 146 14.65 6.42 25.33
C THR A 146 13.67 7.21 24.47
N LEU A 147 12.50 6.64 24.26
CA LEU A 147 11.48 7.18 23.39
C LEU A 147 10.11 6.69 23.86
N GLU A 148 9.07 7.49 23.64
CA GLU A 148 7.70 7.04 23.86
C GLU A 148 7.35 5.93 22.86
N GLU A 149 6.66 4.90 23.33
CA GLU A 149 6.34 3.73 22.54
C GLU A 149 5.56 4.05 21.25
N TRP A 150 4.67 5.04 21.34
CA TRP A 150 3.88 5.49 20.20
C TRP A 150 4.70 6.15 19.08
N ARG A 151 5.95 6.56 19.34
CA ARG A 151 6.88 7.10 18.32
C ARG A 151 7.74 6.02 17.69
N VAL A 152 7.67 4.78 18.17
CA VAL A 152 8.49 3.67 17.68
C VAL A 152 7.88 3.06 16.44
N THR A 153 8.24 3.58 15.27
CA THR A 153 7.82 3.03 13.98
C THR A 153 8.49 1.69 13.68
N PRO A 154 7.96 0.87 12.76
CA PRO A 154 8.64 -0.33 12.28
C PRO A 154 10.07 -0.06 11.79
N ARG A 155 10.30 1.06 11.10
CA ARG A 155 11.64 1.46 10.63
C ARG A 155 12.57 1.79 11.78
N ILE A 156 12.08 2.48 12.81
CA ILE A 156 12.87 2.72 14.04
C ILE A 156 13.26 1.39 14.68
N ARG A 157 12.33 0.42 14.79
CA ARG A 157 12.65 -0.92 15.30
C ARG A 157 13.71 -1.64 14.48
N GLU A 158 13.61 -1.61 13.15
CA GLU A 158 14.62 -2.19 12.27
C GLU A 158 15.99 -1.54 12.44
N HIS A 159 16.05 -0.20 12.49
CA HIS A 159 17.30 0.51 12.76
C HIS A 159 17.90 0.12 14.10
N ILE A 160 17.10 0.15 15.17
CA ILE A 160 17.55 -0.22 16.52
C ILE A 160 18.06 -1.66 16.55
N LYS A 161 17.37 -2.60 15.95
CA LYS A 161 17.82 -4.00 15.82
C LYS A 161 19.12 -4.11 15.03
N PHE A 162 19.24 -3.40 13.90
CA PHE A 162 20.46 -3.40 13.08
C PHE A 162 21.66 -2.85 13.85
N TYR A 163 21.48 -1.75 14.61
CA TYR A 163 22.54 -1.11 15.41
C TYR A 163 22.74 -1.77 16.77
N LYS A 164 21.97 -2.82 17.12
CA LYS A 164 22.00 -3.53 18.41
C LYS A 164 21.72 -2.67 19.63
N TRP A 165 20.91 -1.65 19.45
CA TRP A 165 20.43 -0.79 20.51
C TRP A 165 19.18 -1.39 21.15
N GLN A 166 18.77 -0.83 22.28
CA GLN A 166 17.54 -1.15 23.00
C GLN A 166 16.65 0.08 23.03
N ILE A 167 15.35 -0.11 22.91
CA ILE A 167 14.38 0.97 23.10
C ILE A 167 13.90 0.89 24.54
N VAL A 168 13.95 2.04 25.22
CA VAL A 168 13.56 2.20 26.61
C VAL A 168 12.37 3.14 26.67
N ARG A 169 11.29 2.76 27.38
CA ARG A 169 10.19 3.67 27.66
C ARG A 169 10.61 4.78 28.63
N PRO A 170 9.88 5.91 28.72
CA PRO A 170 10.19 6.99 29.65
C PRO A 170 10.23 6.54 31.12
N ASN A 171 9.49 5.48 31.49
CA ASN A 171 9.52 4.88 32.83
C ASN A 171 10.74 3.98 33.11
N GLY A 172 11.64 3.83 32.12
CA GLY A 172 12.85 3.02 32.22
C GLY A 172 12.67 1.54 31.86
N SER A 173 11.44 1.06 31.57
CA SER A 173 11.22 -0.31 31.12
C SER A 173 11.67 -0.49 29.67
N LEU A 174 12.17 -1.68 29.33
CA LEU A 174 12.52 -2.02 27.96
C LEU A 174 11.24 -2.30 27.15
N ILE A 175 11.22 -1.86 25.90
CA ILE A 175 10.22 -2.32 24.95
C ILE A 175 10.66 -3.71 24.47
N ASP A 176 9.91 -4.75 24.86
CA ASP A 176 10.13 -6.11 24.37
C ASP A 176 9.67 -6.19 22.90
N PRO A 177 10.55 -6.53 21.95
CA PRO A 177 10.15 -6.69 20.55
C PRO A 177 9.15 -7.83 20.33
N ASN A 178 8.99 -8.76 21.32
CA ASN A 178 8.05 -9.88 21.27
C ASN A 178 6.73 -9.58 21.99
N GLU A 179 6.61 -8.44 22.66
CA GLU A 179 5.36 -8.03 23.31
C GLU A 179 4.28 -7.81 22.23
N SER A 180 3.11 -8.45 22.42
CA SER A 180 1.99 -8.31 21.49
C SER A 180 1.28 -6.98 21.71
N VAL A 181 1.39 -6.08 20.74
CA VAL A 181 0.85 -4.72 20.82
C VAL A 181 0.27 -4.30 19.48
N LEU A 182 -0.92 -3.75 19.51
CA LEU A 182 -1.59 -3.06 18.42
C LEU A 182 -1.53 -1.56 18.67
N MET A 183 -1.08 -0.79 17.68
CA MET A 183 -1.05 0.66 17.77
C MET A 183 -1.92 1.29 16.68
N LEU A 184 -2.86 2.12 17.10
CA LEU A 184 -3.70 2.94 16.23
C LEU A 184 -3.35 4.40 16.42
N ARG A 185 -3.12 5.11 15.32
CA ARG A 185 -2.87 6.55 15.31
C ARG A 185 -3.87 7.26 14.42
N ALA A 186 -4.47 8.32 14.92
CA ALA A 186 -5.22 9.27 14.11
C ALA A 186 -4.41 10.56 13.98
N LEU A 187 -4.13 10.95 12.75
CA LEU A 187 -3.35 12.14 12.42
C LEU A 187 -4.30 13.35 12.34
N ALA A 188 -4.44 14.10 13.43
CA ALA A 188 -5.03 15.40 13.70
C ALA A 188 -6.38 15.44 14.45
N LYS A 189 -6.58 16.61 15.07
CA LYS A 189 -7.60 16.90 16.07
C LYS A 189 -9.06 16.84 15.57
N GLU A 190 -9.29 16.97 14.25
CA GLU A 190 -10.63 17.10 13.67
C GLU A 190 -11.29 15.80 13.19
N VAL A 191 -10.55 14.68 13.18
CA VAL A 191 -11.14 13.33 12.95
C VAL A 191 -11.91 12.84 14.19
N LEU A 192 -11.78 13.54 15.29
CA LEU A 192 -12.26 13.15 16.62
C LEU A 192 -13.78 13.18 16.79
N GLU A 193 -14.53 13.68 15.82
CA GLU A 193 -16.00 13.64 15.86
C GLU A 193 -16.57 12.30 15.33
N LYS A 194 -15.75 11.48 14.68
CA LYS A 194 -16.16 10.14 14.25
C LYS A 194 -15.71 9.10 15.25
N ARG A 195 -16.67 8.40 15.82
CA ARG A 195 -16.42 7.23 16.64
C ARG A 195 -15.90 6.10 15.75
N VAL A 196 -14.75 5.55 16.08
CA VAL A 196 -14.24 4.33 15.47
C VAL A 196 -14.53 3.18 16.41
N ALA A 197 -15.30 2.21 15.96
CA ALA A 197 -15.51 0.95 16.67
C ALA A 197 -14.35 0.00 16.35
N LEU A 198 -13.68 -0.46 17.40
CA LEU A 198 -12.66 -1.49 17.32
C LEU A 198 -13.21 -2.77 17.91
N GLU A 199 -13.22 -3.83 17.12
CA GLU A 199 -13.59 -5.18 17.58
C GLU A 199 -12.38 -6.09 17.53
N LEU A 200 -12.12 -6.81 18.63
CA LEU A 200 -11.00 -7.72 18.79
C LEU A 200 -11.52 -9.12 19.16
N GLU A 201 -11.56 -10.02 18.17
CA GLU A 201 -12.02 -11.38 18.37
C GLU A 201 -10.94 -12.27 19.01
N GLY A 202 -11.37 -13.20 19.88
CA GLY A 202 -10.49 -14.18 20.52
C GLY A 202 -9.43 -13.53 21.41
N GLY A 203 -9.73 -12.37 21.99
CA GLY A 203 -8.82 -11.58 22.80
C GLY A 203 -8.36 -12.28 24.09
N LYS A 204 -7.07 -12.14 24.41
CA LYS A 204 -6.47 -12.63 25.66
C LYS A 204 -5.57 -11.57 26.26
N GLY A 205 -5.83 -11.22 27.52
CA GLY A 205 -5.03 -10.25 28.27
C GLY A 205 -5.01 -8.86 27.62
N LEU A 206 -6.11 -8.46 26.99
CA LEU A 206 -6.24 -7.19 26.31
C LEU A 206 -6.41 -6.06 27.34
N TRP A 207 -5.65 -5.00 27.18
CA TRP A 207 -5.79 -3.76 27.93
C TRP A 207 -5.34 -2.55 27.08
N LEU A 208 -5.93 -1.40 27.35
CA LEU A 208 -5.64 -0.15 26.67
C LEU A 208 -4.73 0.71 27.55
N ASP A 209 -3.53 1.00 27.10
CA ASP A 209 -2.61 1.94 27.77
C ASP A 209 -3.11 3.39 27.56
N LYS A 210 -3.96 3.85 28.47
CA LYS A 210 -4.63 5.17 28.37
C LYS A 210 -3.69 6.33 28.59
N ASN A 211 -2.68 6.13 29.41
CA ASN A 211 -1.72 7.17 29.80
C ASN A 211 -0.34 7.01 29.13
N LEU A 212 -0.22 6.02 28.25
CA LEU A 212 0.97 5.70 27.45
C LEU A 212 2.23 5.45 28.30
N ASN A 213 2.04 4.87 29.50
CA ASN A 213 3.13 4.57 30.43
C ASN A 213 3.74 3.17 30.24
N GLY A 214 3.10 2.29 29.46
CA GLY A 214 3.53 0.94 29.17
C GLY A 214 3.36 -0.04 30.35
N THR A 215 2.58 0.31 31.36
CA THR A 215 2.22 -0.54 32.50
C THR A 215 0.73 -0.58 32.68
N LYS A 216 0.15 -1.77 32.93
CA LYS A 216 -1.27 -1.94 33.08
C LYS A 216 -1.76 -1.33 34.41
N ASP A 217 -2.61 -0.33 34.32
CA ASP A 217 -3.31 0.27 35.44
C ASP A 217 -4.67 -0.39 35.72
N ALA A 218 -5.30 -0.10 36.87
CA ALA A 218 -6.48 -0.82 37.33
C ALA A 218 -7.76 -0.58 36.46
N ASP A 219 -7.77 0.52 35.69
CA ASP A 219 -8.92 0.93 34.86
C ASP A 219 -8.67 0.74 33.36
N GLU A 220 -7.62 -0.01 32.99
CA GLU A 220 -7.19 -0.19 31.59
C GLU A 220 -7.58 -1.56 31.00
N ASP A 221 -8.27 -2.41 31.75
CA ASP A 221 -8.82 -3.65 31.20
C ASP A 221 -9.85 -3.36 30.11
N LEU A 222 -9.71 -4.04 28.98
CA LEU A 222 -10.68 -3.96 27.89
C LEU A 222 -11.84 -4.94 28.13
N PRO A 223 -13.09 -4.53 27.86
CA PRO A 223 -14.23 -5.43 27.91
C PRO A 223 -14.06 -6.52 26.84
N THR A 224 -14.53 -7.73 27.14
CA THR A 224 -14.64 -8.82 26.18
C THR A 224 -15.80 -8.51 25.23
N GLY A 225 -15.53 -8.28 23.93
CA GLY A 225 -16.60 -8.17 22.94
C GLY A 225 -16.68 -6.88 22.14
N GLY A 226 -15.61 -6.11 22.07
CA GLY A 226 -15.56 -4.90 21.28
C GLY A 226 -15.44 -3.62 22.11
N LEU A 227 -14.74 -2.66 21.58
CA LEU A 227 -14.50 -1.37 22.23
C LEU A 227 -14.81 -0.27 21.23
N THR A 228 -15.78 0.58 21.56
CA THR A 228 -15.92 1.85 20.84
C THR A 228 -14.89 2.81 21.39
N LEU A 229 -13.88 3.11 20.59
CA LEU A 229 -12.89 4.11 20.93
C LEU A 229 -13.48 5.49 20.64
N ASN A 230 -13.92 6.17 21.68
CA ASN A 230 -14.05 7.62 21.62
C ASN A 230 -12.63 8.17 21.69
N LEU A 231 -12.09 8.60 20.57
CA LEU A 231 -10.74 9.12 20.49
C LEU A 231 -10.57 10.39 21.34
N PRO A 232 -9.92 10.35 22.50
CA PRO A 232 -9.66 11.52 23.33
C PRO A 232 -8.19 11.88 23.34
N ALA A 233 -7.93 13.07 23.83
CA ALA A 233 -6.66 13.63 24.26
C ALA A 233 -5.61 13.80 23.14
N SER A 234 -5.50 15.05 22.69
CA SER A 234 -4.41 15.52 21.86
C SER A 234 -3.06 15.34 22.58
N LEU A 235 -2.16 14.56 21.99
CA LEU A 235 -0.74 14.66 22.28
C LEU A 235 -0.24 16.08 21.95
N PRO A 236 0.93 16.50 22.50
CA PRO A 236 1.54 17.78 22.17
C PRO A 236 1.75 18.03 20.67
N THR A 237 1.78 16.95 19.87
CA THR A 237 1.89 16.94 18.40
C THR A 237 0.55 17.10 17.68
N GLY A 238 -0.59 17.06 18.38
CA GLY A 238 -1.92 17.06 17.79
C GLY A 238 -2.41 15.70 17.28
N GLU A 239 -1.64 14.62 17.47
CA GLU A 239 -2.00 13.24 17.13
C GLU A 239 -2.76 12.56 18.30
N SER A 240 -3.67 11.65 17.99
CA SER A 240 -4.28 10.74 18.96
C SER A 240 -3.71 9.33 18.75
N VAL A 241 -3.25 8.71 19.82
CA VAL A 241 -2.64 7.36 19.77
C VAL A 241 -3.31 6.46 20.80
N TYR A 242 -3.57 5.23 20.39
CA TYR A 242 -4.04 4.14 21.23
C TYR A 242 -3.03 3.00 21.15
N ILE A 243 -2.63 2.51 22.31
CA ILE A 243 -1.77 1.33 22.44
C ILE A 243 -2.59 0.25 23.15
N ILE A 244 -2.81 -0.86 22.47
CA ILE A 244 -3.53 -2.01 22.99
C ILE A 244 -2.54 -3.15 23.14
N HIS A 245 -2.37 -3.59 24.37
CA HIS A 245 -1.54 -4.75 24.72
C HIS A 245 -2.39 -6.02 24.79
N GLY A 246 -1.76 -7.17 24.56
CA GLY A 246 -2.42 -8.47 24.55
C GLY A 246 -2.47 -9.08 23.16
N SER A 247 -3.31 -10.07 22.95
CA SER A 247 -3.43 -10.78 21.67
C SER A 247 -4.88 -10.97 21.25
N ALA A 248 -5.14 -10.96 19.95
CA ALA A 248 -6.43 -11.29 19.36
C ALA A 248 -6.22 -12.05 18.04
N THR A 249 -7.24 -12.78 17.60
CA THR A 249 -7.21 -13.53 16.34
C THR A 249 -7.90 -12.79 15.20
N GLY A 250 -8.82 -11.88 15.50
CA GLY A 250 -9.49 -10.99 14.54
C GLY A 250 -9.41 -9.54 14.98
N LEU A 251 -9.27 -8.65 14.00
CA LEU A 251 -9.29 -7.20 14.15
C LEU A 251 -10.24 -6.63 13.11
N SER A 252 -11.28 -5.93 13.56
CA SER A 252 -12.19 -5.17 12.73
C SER A 252 -12.25 -3.71 13.19
N LEU A 253 -12.13 -2.79 12.25
CA LEU A 253 -12.31 -1.36 12.45
C LEU A 253 -13.50 -0.89 11.62
N ASN A 254 -14.52 -0.35 12.30
CA ASN A 254 -15.77 0.09 11.70
C ASN A 254 -16.06 1.55 12.08
N VAL A 255 -16.88 2.23 11.30
CA VAL A 255 -17.50 3.50 11.73
C VAL A 255 -18.54 3.15 12.79
N ALA A 256 -18.38 3.67 14.01
CA ALA A 256 -19.37 3.42 15.05
C ALA A 256 -20.67 4.17 14.72
N GLU A 257 -21.81 3.45 14.79
CA GLU A 257 -23.12 4.08 14.69
C GLU A 257 -23.33 5.06 15.86
N ASP A 258 -23.89 6.22 15.60
CA ASP A 258 -24.36 7.10 16.68
C ASP A 258 -25.40 6.32 17.49
N PRO A 259 -25.34 6.35 18.86
CA PRO A 259 -26.42 5.80 19.64
C PRO A 259 -27.69 6.57 19.24
N ALA A 260 -28.68 5.82 18.75
CA ALA A 260 -29.91 6.32 18.16
C ALA A 260 -30.38 7.62 18.82
N GLU A 261 -30.54 8.67 18.04
CA GLU A 261 -31.45 9.73 18.40
C GLU A 261 -32.79 9.04 18.58
N ASP A 262 -33.30 9.09 19.82
CA ASP A 262 -34.58 8.56 20.24
C ASP A 262 -35.63 8.95 19.20
N GLU A 263 -36.24 7.97 18.55
CA GLU A 263 -37.30 8.18 17.56
C GLU A 263 -38.46 8.90 18.24
N SER A 264 -38.39 10.23 18.28
CA SER A 264 -39.57 11.03 18.47
C SER A 264 -40.33 11.08 17.15
N GLU A 265 -41.42 10.34 17.10
CA GLU A 265 -42.43 10.33 16.04
C GLU A 265 -42.73 11.76 15.57
N GLU A 266 -42.30 12.15 14.37
CA GLU A 266 -42.92 13.23 13.61
C GLU A 266 -43.88 12.65 12.57
N PRO A 267 -45.05 13.30 12.36
CA PRO A 267 -46.13 12.73 11.56
C PRO A 267 -45.80 12.79 10.08
N GLU A 268 -46.22 11.73 9.38
CA GLU A 268 -46.22 11.59 7.92
C GLU A 268 -46.90 12.82 7.27
N ASP A 269 -46.17 13.55 6.43
CA ASP A 269 -46.74 14.29 5.34
C ASP A 269 -46.00 14.03 4.03
N SER A 270 -46.81 13.61 3.07
CA SER A 270 -46.47 13.20 1.73
C SER A 270 -45.87 14.34 0.88
N ASP A 271 -44.80 14.15 0.12
CA ASP A 271 -44.82 14.12 -1.35
C ASP A 271 -43.40 14.15 -1.97
N GLU A 272 -43.24 13.26 -2.91
CA GLU A 272 -42.38 13.25 -4.12
C GLU A 272 -40.94 13.81 -4.08
N GLY A 273 -40.00 12.92 -4.36
CA GLY A 273 -38.67 13.24 -4.88
C GLY A 273 -37.63 12.21 -4.52
N ALA A 274 -37.57 11.11 -5.30
CA ALA A 274 -36.46 10.18 -5.26
C ALA A 274 -35.16 10.90 -5.66
N ASP A 275 -34.29 11.11 -4.70
CA ASP A 275 -32.87 11.22 -4.93
C ASP A 275 -32.17 10.32 -3.92
N GLU A 276 -31.41 9.39 -4.46
CA GLU A 276 -30.59 8.44 -3.71
C GLU A 276 -29.73 9.20 -2.71
N ALA A 277 -30.03 9.05 -1.44
CA ALA A 277 -29.19 9.54 -0.37
C ALA A 277 -27.90 8.70 -0.37
N GLU A 278 -26.87 9.19 -1.06
CA GLU A 278 -25.48 8.81 -0.87
C GLU A 278 -25.13 8.95 0.62
N SER A 279 -25.24 7.87 1.36
CA SER A 279 -24.73 7.79 2.75
C SER A 279 -23.21 7.60 2.76
N THR A 280 -22.49 8.35 1.94
CA THR A 280 -21.03 8.50 2.01
C THR A 280 -20.71 9.90 2.54
N ARG A 281 -20.82 10.08 3.87
CA ARG A 281 -20.14 11.22 4.50
C ARG A 281 -18.65 10.96 4.47
N ALA A 282 -18.04 11.23 3.30
CA ALA A 282 -16.59 11.33 3.18
C ALA A 282 -16.06 12.27 4.28
N LEU A 283 -14.99 11.83 4.96
CA LEU A 283 -14.22 12.70 5.85
C LEU A 283 -13.83 13.95 5.06
N ARG A 284 -14.27 15.13 5.51
CA ARG A 284 -13.93 16.39 4.85
C ARG A 284 -12.43 16.60 4.93
N ALA A 285 -11.82 16.96 3.80
CA ALA A 285 -10.46 17.46 3.78
C ALA A 285 -10.39 18.80 4.55
N ASN A 286 -9.27 19.05 5.23
CA ASN A 286 -9.00 20.39 5.75
C ASN A 286 -8.93 21.41 4.60
N GLU A 287 -9.11 22.68 4.88
CA GLU A 287 -9.08 23.78 3.90
C GLU A 287 -7.74 23.85 3.12
N ASP A 288 -6.66 23.23 3.63
CA ASP A 288 -5.35 23.10 2.99
C ASP A 288 -5.21 21.85 2.10
N GLY A 289 -6.27 21.01 1.97
CA GLY A 289 -6.27 19.78 1.17
C GLY A 289 -5.52 18.60 1.82
N SER A 290 -5.00 18.74 3.04
CA SER A 290 -4.37 17.64 3.76
C SER A 290 -5.46 16.73 4.34
N GLN A 291 -5.64 15.57 3.74
CA GLN A 291 -6.53 14.54 4.27
C GLN A 291 -5.85 13.83 5.44
N ILE A 292 -6.46 13.95 6.58
CA ILE A 292 -6.10 13.26 7.80
C ILE A 292 -6.38 11.77 7.64
N GLY A 293 -5.46 10.91 8.10
CA GLY A 293 -5.55 9.48 7.95
C GLY A 293 -5.34 8.71 9.24
N ILE A 294 -5.82 7.46 9.25
CA ILE A 294 -5.53 6.49 10.31
C ILE A 294 -4.29 5.70 9.93
N SER A 295 -3.39 5.50 10.90
CA SER A 295 -2.25 4.60 10.79
C SER A 295 -2.42 3.43 11.77
N ILE A 296 -2.22 2.21 11.29
CA ILE A 296 -2.35 0.96 12.04
C ILE A 296 -1.02 0.25 12.05
N ASP A 297 -0.41 0.07 13.22
CA ASP A 297 0.77 -0.77 13.41
C ASP A 297 0.37 -2.02 14.21
N ALA A 298 0.15 -3.12 13.49
CA ALA A 298 -0.10 -4.44 14.02
C ALA A 298 1.15 -5.36 13.90
N SER A 299 2.33 -4.80 13.60
CA SER A 299 3.54 -5.59 13.35
C SER A 299 3.98 -6.46 14.55
N ARG A 300 3.52 -6.15 15.76
CA ARG A 300 3.72 -6.95 16.97
C ARG A 300 2.50 -7.79 17.36
N PHE A 301 1.39 -7.72 16.61
CA PHE A 301 0.15 -8.44 16.90
C PHE A 301 0.11 -9.78 16.16
N SER A 302 1.09 -10.65 16.47
CA SER A 302 1.45 -11.86 15.71
C SER A 302 0.38 -12.96 15.68
N SER A 303 -0.60 -12.94 16.58
CA SER A 303 -1.69 -13.93 16.66
C SER A 303 -2.83 -13.67 15.68
N LEU A 304 -2.79 -12.54 14.95
CA LEU A 304 -3.87 -12.11 14.06
C LEU A 304 -4.05 -13.08 12.89
N LEU A 305 -5.28 -13.54 12.67
CA LEU A 305 -5.69 -14.41 11.56
C LEU A 305 -6.46 -13.62 10.50
N SER A 306 -7.19 -12.59 10.90
CA SER A 306 -7.95 -11.72 10.01
C SER A 306 -7.87 -10.26 10.46
N MET A 307 -7.83 -9.36 9.48
CA MET A 307 -7.95 -7.92 9.70
C MET A 307 -8.85 -7.31 8.64
N GLU A 308 -9.81 -6.51 9.10
CA GLU A 308 -10.75 -5.81 8.25
C GLU A 308 -10.87 -4.34 8.68
N CYS A 309 -10.87 -3.43 7.71
CA CYS A 309 -11.17 -2.03 7.90
C CYS A 309 -12.32 -1.65 6.99
N GLU A 310 -13.39 -1.10 7.56
CA GLU A 310 -14.54 -0.61 6.81
C GLU A 310 -14.14 0.50 5.83
N GLU A 311 -14.86 0.57 4.73
CA GLU A 311 -14.70 1.60 3.72
C GLU A 311 -14.92 3.01 4.31
N GLY A 312 -14.10 3.97 3.90
CA GLY A 312 -14.26 5.38 4.31
C GLY A 312 -13.64 5.77 5.65
N LEU A 313 -12.96 4.84 6.36
CA LEU A 313 -12.20 5.16 7.57
C LEU A 313 -10.96 6.02 7.30
N ASN A 314 -10.59 6.22 6.03
CA ASN A 314 -9.40 6.96 5.61
C ASN A 314 -8.10 6.39 6.21
N VAL A 315 -7.98 5.06 6.23
CA VAL A 315 -6.74 4.38 6.62
C VAL A 315 -5.68 4.61 5.55
N LYS A 316 -4.53 5.14 5.93
CA LYS A 316 -3.42 5.47 5.01
C LYS A 316 -2.20 4.57 5.16
N HIS A 317 -1.90 4.16 6.39
CA HIS A 317 -0.71 3.40 6.70
C HIS A 317 -1.07 2.15 7.48
N VAL A 318 -0.63 0.99 7.01
CA VAL A 318 -0.86 -0.30 7.67
C VAL A 318 0.44 -1.10 7.70
N ASP A 319 0.81 -1.58 8.88
CA ASP A 319 1.92 -2.50 9.06
C ASP A 319 1.43 -3.79 9.72
N VAL A 320 1.47 -4.88 8.98
CA VAL A 320 1.16 -6.23 9.44
C VAL A 320 2.37 -7.16 9.30
N SER A 321 3.59 -6.62 9.25
CA SER A 321 4.82 -7.36 8.96
C SER A 321 5.10 -8.51 9.94
N GLY A 322 4.62 -8.43 11.19
CA GLY A 322 4.77 -9.50 12.17
C GLY A 322 3.63 -10.52 12.19
N CYS A 323 2.54 -10.28 11.46
CA CYS A 323 1.33 -11.10 11.46
C CYS A 323 1.48 -12.33 10.55
N LYS A 324 2.38 -13.25 10.85
CA LYS A 324 2.66 -14.42 9.99
C LYS A 324 1.45 -15.36 9.83
N SER A 325 0.57 -15.40 10.82
CA SER A 325 -0.65 -16.23 10.80
C SER A 325 -1.83 -15.58 10.07
N LEU A 326 -1.68 -14.32 9.64
CA LEU A 326 -2.73 -13.55 8.95
C LEU A 326 -3.12 -14.24 7.65
N ALA A 327 -4.37 -14.65 7.52
CA ALA A 327 -4.91 -15.34 6.36
C ALA A 327 -5.73 -14.40 5.45
N THR A 328 -6.37 -13.39 6.04
CA THR A 328 -7.22 -12.43 5.32
C THR A 328 -6.90 -10.99 5.75
N LEU A 329 -6.67 -10.12 4.77
CA LEU A 329 -6.48 -8.69 4.96
C LEU A 329 -7.40 -7.92 4.02
N THR A 330 -8.39 -7.22 4.57
CA THR A 330 -9.39 -6.43 3.84
C THR A 330 -9.30 -4.96 4.23
N LEU A 331 -8.86 -4.13 3.29
CA LEU A 331 -8.62 -2.69 3.47
C LEU A 331 -9.27 -1.86 2.34
N SER A 332 -10.23 -2.47 1.63
CA SER A 332 -10.88 -1.83 0.48
C SER A 332 -11.62 -0.55 0.87
N GLY A 333 -11.71 0.42 -0.06
CA GLY A 333 -12.35 1.71 0.20
C GLY A 333 -11.54 2.67 1.08
N ASN A 334 -10.27 2.31 1.37
CA ASN A 334 -9.35 3.15 2.12
C ASN A 334 -8.16 3.60 1.25
N PRO A 335 -7.72 4.86 1.33
CA PRO A 335 -6.65 5.41 0.50
C PRO A 335 -5.26 5.02 1.03
N ILE A 336 -4.97 3.72 1.09
CA ILE A 336 -3.72 3.19 1.61
C ILE A 336 -2.53 3.74 0.82
N GLU A 337 -1.64 4.45 1.46
CA GLU A 337 -0.42 5.03 0.89
C GLU A 337 0.81 4.17 1.18
N THR A 338 0.84 3.49 2.34
CA THR A 338 1.89 2.54 2.71
C THR A 338 1.30 1.27 3.32
N LEU A 339 1.79 0.13 2.87
CA LEU A 339 1.41 -1.19 3.38
C LEU A 339 2.66 -2.04 3.53
N VAL A 340 2.91 -2.50 4.75
CA VAL A 340 3.99 -3.45 5.05
C VAL A 340 3.36 -4.81 5.31
N LEU A 341 3.55 -5.72 4.35
CA LEU A 341 2.97 -7.05 4.36
C LEU A 341 3.82 -8.04 5.18
N PRO A 342 3.24 -9.17 5.64
CA PRO A 342 4.01 -10.22 6.29
C PRO A 342 5.11 -10.78 5.37
N PRO A 343 6.24 -11.25 5.94
CA PRO A 343 7.34 -11.79 5.16
C PRO A 343 7.01 -13.18 4.59
N ASN A 344 7.95 -13.73 3.83
CA ASN A 344 7.88 -15.09 3.31
C ASN A 344 7.54 -16.12 4.41
N GLY A 345 6.70 -17.09 4.05
CA GLY A 345 6.17 -18.12 4.95
C GLY A 345 4.93 -17.69 5.73
N SER A 346 4.33 -16.54 5.40
CA SER A 346 3.03 -16.11 5.95
C SER A 346 1.86 -16.96 5.42
N GLU A 347 0.75 -16.94 6.15
CA GLU A 347 -0.49 -17.66 5.80
C GLU A 347 -1.45 -16.83 4.93
N LEU A 348 -1.06 -15.65 4.44
CA LEU A 348 -1.95 -14.73 3.74
C LEU A 348 -2.47 -15.33 2.41
N LYS A 349 -3.79 -15.52 2.34
CA LYS A 349 -4.53 -16.11 1.21
C LYS A 349 -5.37 -15.10 0.46
N VAL A 350 -5.91 -14.11 1.17
CA VAL A 350 -6.82 -13.10 0.61
C VAL A 350 -6.30 -11.70 0.96
N LEU A 351 -6.08 -10.90 -0.08
CA LEU A 351 -5.67 -9.50 0.05
C LEU A 351 -6.61 -8.61 -0.75
N GLN A 352 -7.33 -7.70 -0.09
CA GLN A 352 -8.28 -6.78 -0.71
C GLN A 352 -7.90 -5.33 -0.41
N LEU A 353 -7.57 -4.58 -1.46
CA LEU A 353 -7.03 -3.22 -1.43
C LEU A 353 -7.72 -2.31 -2.47
N ALA A 354 -8.99 -2.55 -2.82
CA ALA A 354 -9.68 -1.68 -3.78
C ALA A 354 -9.69 -0.22 -3.28
N GLY A 355 -9.51 0.76 -4.18
CA GLY A 355 -9.51 2.18 -3.82
C GLY A 355 -8.22 2.69 -3.16
N ASN A 356 -7.13 1.90 -3.19
CA ASN A 356 -5.85 2.27 -2.57
C ASN A 356 -5.10 3.40 -3.32
N ARG A 357 -4.09 3.99 -2.65
CA ARG A 357 -3.15 4.98 -3.23
C ARG A 357 -1.71 4.48 -3.32
N LEU A 358 -1.51 3.17 -3.22
CA LEU A 358 -0.20 2.56 -3.41
C LEU A 358 0.28 2.80 -4.85
N LYS A 359 1.56 3.15 -5.02
CA LYS A 359 2.20 3.25 -6.34
C LYS A 359 2.83 1.94 -6.76
N THR A 360 3.41 1.24 -5.82
CA THR A 360 4.08 -0.05 -6.02
C THR A 360 3.71 -1.01 -4.91
N LEU A 361 3.65 -2.29 -5.22
CA LEU A 361 3.42 -3.33 -4.23
C LEU A 361 4.28 -4.56 -4.56
N ASP A 362 4.96 -5.08 -3.54
CA ASP A 362 5.69 -6.34 -3.63
C ASP A 362 4.89 -7.43 -2.90
N ILE A 363 4.48 -8.44 -3.66
CA ILE A 363 3.71 -9.59 -3.17
C ILE A 363 4.42 -10.92 -3.43
N LEU A 364 5.68 -10.88 -3.90
CA LEU A 364 6.44 -12.07 -4.30
C LEU A 364 6.53 -13.11 -3.17
N ASP A 365 6.77 -12.63 -1.96
CA ASP A 365 6.94 -13.48 -0.78
C ASP A 365 5.63 -14.07 -0.24
N LEU A 366 4.48 -13.65 -0.74
CA LEU A 366 3.16 -14.15 -0.33
C LEU A 366 2.80 -15.45 -1.07
N THR A 367 3.58 -16.50 -0.84
CA THR A 367 3.51 -17.76 -1.58
C THR A 367 2.18 -18.53 -1.42
N LYS A 368 1.33 -18.18 -0.44
CA LYS A 368 -0.01 -18.77 -0.24
C LYS A 368 -1.14 -17.88 -0.73
N LEU A 369 -0.82 -16.71 -1.30
CA LEU A 369 -1.83 -15.77 -1.78
C LEU A 369 -2.59 -16.36 -2.96
N SER A 370 -3.90 -16.55 -2.81
CA SER A 370 -4.79 -17.12 -3.81
C SER A 370 -5.75 -16.11 -4.43
N GLN A 371 -6.08 -15.04 -3.71
CA GLN A 371 -6.97 -13.97 -4.18
C GLN A 371 -6.35 -12.61 -3.88
N PHE A 372 -6.17 -11.81 -4.92
CA PHE A 372 -5.69 -10.45 -4.80
C PHE A 372 -6.54 -9.48 -5.61
N THR A 373 -7.09 -8.49 -4.92
CA THR A 373 -7.85 -7.39 -5.53
C THR A 373 -7.26 -6.06 -5.08
N ALA A 374 -6.85 -5.23 -6.03
CA ALA A 374 -6.42 -3.86 -5.81
C ALA A 374 -6.95 -2.97 -6.94
N SER A 375 -8.27 -3.01 -7.16
CA SER A 375 -8.93 -2.24 -8.22
C SER A 375 -9.10 -0.77 -7.84
N ASN A 376 -9.26 0.10 -8.86
CA ASN A 376 -9.55 1.53 -8.73
C ASN A 376 -8.53 2.28 -7.85
N GLY A 377 -7.25 1.97 -8.04
CA GLY A 377 -6.13 2.52 -7.28
C GLY A 377 -5.17 3.35 -8.13
N THR A 378 -3.95 3.49 -7.60
CA THR A 378 -2.88 4.25 -8.24
C THR A 378 -1.64 3.41 -8.55
N LEU A 379 -1.76 2.07 -8.57
CA LEU A 379 -0.63 1.17 -8.82
C LEU A 379 -0.04 1.42 -10.21
N GLU A 380 1.26 1.70 -10.22
CA GLU A 380 2.07 1.88 -11.43
C GLU A 380 2.88 0.63 -11.74
N TYR A 381 3.22 -0.16 -10.70
CA TYR A 381 4.03 -1.36 -10.85
C TYR A 381 3.76 -2.41 -9.77
N ILE A 382 3.80 -3.69 -10.17
CA ILE A 382 3.83 -4.88 -9.30
C ILE A 382 5.10 -5.67 -9.59
N TYR A 383 5.88 -6.01 -8.57
CA TYR A 383 7.19 -6.64 -8.76
C TYR A 383 7.11 -8.06 -9.30
N SER A 384 6.14 -8.86 -8.83
CA SER A 384 5.94 -10.23 -9.29
C SER A 384 4.55 -10.72 -8.90
N ILE A 385 4.10 -11.80 -9.55
CA ILE A 385 2.85 -12.49 -9.25
C ILE A 385 3.19 -13.84 -8.62
N PRO A 386 2.72 -14.13 -7.37
CA PRO A 386 2.90 -15.45 -6.76
C PRO A 386 2.24 -16.56 -7.59
N SER A 387 2.90 -17.71 -7.71
CA SER A 387 2.43 -18.82 -8.55
C SER A 387 1.11 -19.43 -8.08
N GLU A 388 0.81 -19.40 -6.78
CA GLU A 388 -0.43 -19.94 -6.20
C GLU A 388 -1.66 -19.03 -6.42
N LEU A 389 -1.49 -17.83 -7.00
CA LEU A 389 -2.58 -16.89 -7.21
C LEU A 389 -3.60 -17.45 -8.21
N ILE A 390 -4.88 -17.46 -7.83
CA ILE A 390 -6.01 -17.95 -8.63
C ILE A 390 -6.79 -16.78 -9.25
N THR A 391 -6.99 -15.72 -8.47
CA THR A 391 -7.74 -14.53 -8.90
C THR A 391 -6.91 -13.28 -8.71
N LEU A 392 -6.74 -12.51 -9.80
CA LEU A 392 -6.05 -11.23 -9.81
C LEU A 392 -6.95 -10.16 -10.44
N ASN A 393 -7.31 -9.15 -9.64
CA ASN A 393 -8.04 -7.99 -10.12
C ASN A 393 -7.26 -6.71 -9.80
N LEU A 394 -6.68 -6.11 -10.84
CA LEU A 394 -5.93 -4.85 -10.80
C LEU A 394 -6.57 -3.79 -11.70
N SER A 395 -7.86 -3.89 -11.95
CA SER A 395 -8.57 -2.94 -12.82
C SER A 395 -8.53 -1.51 -12.28
N GLY A 396 -8.53 -0.52 -13.18
CA GLY A 396 -8.57 0.90 -12.79
C GLY A 396 -7.31 1.40 -12.11
N ASN A 397 -6.13 0.94 -12.54
CA ASN A 397 -4.82 1.38 -12.06
C ASN A 397 -4.00 2.07 -13.18
N LYS A 398 -2.69 2.22 -12.97
CA LYS A 398 -1.77 2.88 -13.92
C LYS A 398 -0.65 1.95 -14.41
N LEU A 399 -0.91 0.63 -14.41
CA LEU A 399 0.07 -0.36 -14.83
C LEU A 399 0.43 -0.19 -16.31
N THR A 400 1.72 -0.20 -16.64
CA THR A 400 2.24 -0.11 -18.02
C THR A 400 2.61 -1.46 -18.59
N ASP A 401 2.97 -2.40 -17.74
CA ASP A 401 3.42 -3.73 -18.09
C ASP A 401 2.94 -4.75 -17.05
N LEU A 402 2.73 -5.98 -17.48
CA LEU A 402 2.53 -7.12 -16.60
C LEU A 402 3.02 -8.40 -17.29
N ILE A 403 3.77 -9.21 -16.54
CA ILE A 403 4.25 -10.52 -16.97
C ILE A 403 3.61 -11.58 -16.09
N ILE A 404 2.99 -12.59 -16.70
CA ILE A 404 2.44 -13.75 -15.99
C ILE A 404 3.50 -14.85 -15.97
N PRO A 405 3.93 -15.35 -14.79
CA PRO A 405 4.88 -16.45 -14.69
C PRO A 405 4.33 -17.75 -15.30
N SER A 406 5.20 -18.57 -15.86
CA SER A 406 4.84 -19.83 -16.53
C SER A 406 4.23 -20.88 -15.59
N ASP A 407 4.57 -20.84 -14.30
CA ASP A 407 4.07 -21.73 -13.25
C ASP A 407 2.85 -21.20 -12.51
N SER A 408 2.28 -20.06 -12.95
CA SER A 408 1.12 -19.42 -12.34
C SER A 408 -0.13 -20.34 -12.39
N LYS A 409 -0.92 -20.33 -11.32
CA LYS A 409 -2.23 -21.03 -11.23
C LYS A 409 -3.43 -20.12 -11.53
N LEU A 410 -3.19 -18.96 -12.11
CA LEU A 410 -4.18 -17.91 -12.32
C LEU A 410 -5.32 -18.41 -13.24
N LYS A 411 -6.55 -18.26 -12.78
CA LYS A 411 -7.78 -18.58 -13.54
C LYS A 411 -8.51 -17.32 -14.00
N THR A 412 -8.50 -16.29 -13.20
CA THR A 412 -9.19 -15.04 -13.49
C THR A 412 -8.22 -13.87 -13.42
N LEU A 413 -8.09 -13.16 -14.54
CA LEU A 413 -7.26 -11.97 -14.65
C LEU A 413 -8.12 -10.79 -15.13
N ASN A 414 -8.17 -9.72 -14.34
CA ASN A 414 -8.80 -8.46 -14.69
C ASN A 414 -7.81 -7.30 -14.59
N LEU A 415 -7.43 -6.75 -15.74
CA LEU A 415 -6.55 -5.60 -15.91
C LEU A 415 -7.24 -4.45 -16.65
N LYS A 416 -8.57 -4.43 -16.63
CA LYS A 416 -9.39 -3.39 -17.27
C LYS A 416 -8.93 -1.99 -16.83
N ASN A 417 -8.93 -1.02 -17.77
CA ASN A 417 -8.64 0.39 -17.50
C ASN A 417 -7.29 0.60 -16.81
N ASN A 418 -6.23 0.13 -17.46
CA ASN A 418 -4.83 0.41 -17.11
C ASN A 418 -4.13 1.13 -18.29
N MET A 419 -2.80 1.22 -18.25
CA MET A 419 -1.99 1.85 -19.29
C MET A 419 -1.07 0.82 -19.97
N LEU A 420 -1.49 -0.46 -20.02
CA LEU A 420 -0.66 -1.55 -20.53
C LEU A 420 -0.34 -1.34 -22.02
N ARG A 421 0.95 -1.33 -22.32
CA ARG A 421 1.49 -1.37 -23.68
C ARG A 421 2.00 -2.75 -24.04
N ASN A 422 2.42 -3.50 -23.03
CA ASN A 422 2.89 -4.87 -23.15
C ASN A 422 2.15 -5.76 -22.15
N PHE A 423 1.75 -6.93 -22.63
CA PHE A 423 1.21 -8.00 -21.81
C PHE A 423 1.78 -9.31 -22.32
N LYS A 424 2.47 -10.05 -21.46
CA LYS A 424 3.18 -11.27 -21.82
C LYS A 424 2.97 -12.35 -20.77
N ILE A 425 3.09 -13.59 -21.24
CA ILE A 425 3.22 -14.77 -20.41
C ILE A 425 4.63 -15.33 -20.59
N GLU A 426 5.23 -15.81 -19.51
CA GLU A 426 6.47 -16.57 -19.61
C GLU A 426 6.19 -18.02 -20.04
N GLY A 427 6.96 -18.53 -21.03
CA GLY A 427 6.82 -19.88 -21.53
C GLY A 427 5.90 -20.03 -22.76
N GLU A 428 5.79 -21.28 -23.26
CA GLU A 428 5.15 -21.59 -24.54
C GLU A 428 3.66 -21.86 -24.44
N ALA A 429 3.14 -22.30 -23.30
CA ALA A 429 1.73 -22.60 -23.09
C ALA A 429 1.30 -22.40 -21.64
N TYR A 430 0.16 -21.76 -21.45
CA TYR A 430 -0.45 -21.54 -20.15
C TYR A 430 -1.87 -22.10 -20.11
N ASN A 431 -2.08 -23.17 -19.34
CA ASN A 431 -3.33 -23.93 -19.30
C ASN A 431 -4.29 -23.54 -18.15
N GLY A 432 -3.99 -22.48 -17.39
CA GLY A 432 -4.76 -22.11 -16.19
C GLY A 432 -5.85 -21.09 -16.42
N LEU A 433 -5.61 -20.09 -17.28
CA LEU A 433 -6.48 -18.92 -17.39
C LEU A 433 -7.81 -19.27 -18.06
N GLU A 434 -8.91 -18.96 -17.39
CA GLU A 434 -10.27 -19.13 -17.90
C GLU A 434 -10.89 -17.79 -18.35
N THR A 435 -10.53 -16.71 -17.70
CA THR A 435 -11.03 -15.34 -17.97
C THR A 435 -9.88 -14.35 -18.04
N CYS A 436 -9.80 -13.62 -19.17
CA CYS A 436 -8.79 -12.59 -19.43
C CYS A 436 -9.48 -11.28 -19.85
N ILE A 437 -9.40 -10.25 -18.99
CA ILE A 437 -9.98 -8.93 -19.24
C ILE A 437 -8.86 -7.90 -19.31
N LEU A 438 -8.62 -7.36 -20.51
CA LEU A 438 -7.61 -6.36 -20.84
C LEU A 438 -8.25 -5.07 -21.43
N GLU A 439 -9.55 -4.91 -21.29
CA GLU A 439 -10.34 -3.77 -21.81
C GLU A 439 -9.74 -2.43 -21.37
N GLY A 440 -9.72 -1.44 -22.26
CA GLY A 440 -9.36 -0.06 -21.90
C GLY A 440 -7.86 0.10 -21.56
N ASN A 441 -6.98 -0.49 -22.34
CA ASN A 441 -5.53 -0.38 -22.25
C ASN A 441 -4.93 0.28 -23.52
N GLN A 442 -3.60 0.24 -23.67
CA GLN A 442 -2.86 0.83 -24.78
C GLN A 442 -2.14 -0.25 -25.62
N LEU A 443 -2.70 -1.46 -25.68
CA LEU A 443 -2.13 -2.59 -26.42
C LEU A 443 -2.29 -2.37 -27.94
N GLU A 444 -1.16 -2.43 -28.68
CA GLU A 444 -1.17 -2.36 -30.14
C GLU A 444 -1.09 -3.73 -30.80
N ASP A 445 -0.29 -4.61 -30.22
CA ASP A 445 -0.11 -6.01 -30.66
C ASP A 445 -0.29 -6.92 -29.45
N LEU A 446 -1.00 -8.05 -29.64
CA LEU A 446 -1.31 -8.94 -28.54
C LEU A 446 -1.26 -10.40 -29.01
N ASP A 447 -0.41 -11.19 -28.36
CA ASP A 447 -0.35 -12.63 -28.56
C ASP A 447 -0.90 -13.35 -27.34
N LEU A 448 -2.05 -13.99 -27.53
CA LEU A 448 -2.74 -14.82 -26.53
C LEU A 448 -2.76 -16.31 -26.93
N ALA A 449 -2.03 -16.72 -27.96
CA ALA A 449 -2.05 -18.09 -28.44
C ALA A 449 -1.66 -19.12 -27.37
N ALA A 450 -0.81 -18.71 -26.42
CA ALA A 450 -0.39 -19.53 -25.29
C ALA A 450 -1.51 -19.83 -24.27
N PHE A 451 -2.61 -19.06 -24.25
CA PHE A 451 -3.71 -19.19 -23.27
C PHE A 451 -4.74 -20.25 -23.70
N VAL A 452 -4.31 -21.49 -23.87
CA VAL A 452 -5.06 -22.58 -24.56
C VAL A 452 -6.35 -23.05 -23.89
N LYS A 453 -6.72 -22.56 -22.70
CA LYS A 453 -7.99 -22.90 -22.02
C LYS A 453 -8.85 -21.67 -21.68
N THR A 454 -8.49 -20.51 -22.20
CA THR A 454 -9.19 -19.27 -21.89
C THR A 454 -10.55 -19.23 -22.60
N LYS A 455 -11.61 -19.19 -21.82
CA LYS A 455 -13.00 -19.21 -22.33
C LYS A 455 -13.50 -17.82 -22.70
N LEU A 456 -13.12 -16.79 -21.92
CA LEU A 456 -13.55 -15.41 -22.09
C LEU A 456 -12.34 -14.50 -22.27
N ILE A 457 -12.32 -13.77 -23.38
CA ILE A 457 -11.31 -12.75 -23.69
C ILE A 457 -12.03 -11.44 -23.99
N ASN A 458 -11.70 -10.39 -23.20
CA ASN A 458 -12.14 -9.03 -23.48
C ASN A 458 -10.92 -8.12 -23.64
N VAL A 459 -10.65 -7.70 -24.87
CA VAL A 459 -9.57 -6.79 -25.24
C VAL A 459 -10.09 -5.50 -25.86
N SER A 460 -11.36 -5.22 -25.64
CA SER A 460 -12.02 -4.02 -26.20
C SER A 460 -11.37 -2.73 -25.74
N ASN A 461 -11.60 -1.67 -26.52
CA ASN A 461 -11.08 -0.33 -26.24
C ASN A 461 -9.54 -0.31 -26.06
N ASN A 462 -8.84 -0.96 -27.01
CA ASN A 462 -7.39 -0.94 -27.19
C ASN A 462 -7.05 -0.55 -28.63
N PRO A 463 -5.93 0.13 -28.90
CA PRO A 463 -5.49 0.45 -30.27
C PRO A 463 -4.89 -0.78 -31.00
N LEU A 464 -5.49 -1.98 -30.82
CA LEU A 464 -4.98 -3.24 -31.35
C LEU A 464 -4.98 -3.25 -32.88
N LYS A 465 -3.81 -3.49 -33.46
CA LYS A 465 -3.56 -3.67 -34.89
C LYS A 465 -3.43 -5.14 -35.27
N SER A 466 -2.92 -5.96 -34.33
CA SER A 466 -2.82 -7.42 -34.49
C SER A 466 -3.23 -8.15 -33.20
N ILE A 467 -3.77 -9.37 -33.36
CA ILE A 467 -4.09 -10.25 -32.26
C ILE A 467 -3.93 -11.71 -32.69
N GLU A 468 -3.21 -12.49 -31.88
CA GLU A 468 -3.18 -13.95 -31.96
C GLU A 468 -4.06 -14.52 -30.84
N LEU A 469 -4.96 -15.45 -31.18
CA LEU A 469 -5.96 -15.99 -30.27
C LEU A 469 -5.76 -17.49 -30.01
N PRO A 470 -6.09 -17.97 -28.80
CA PRO A 470 -6.20 -19.41 -28.55
C PRO A 470 -7.38 -20.00 -29.35
N TRP A 471 -7.32 -21.29 -29.64
CA TRP A 471 -8.28 -21.97 -30.51
C TRP A 471 -9.62 -22.33 -29.82
N ASP A 472 -9.69 -22.38 -28.48
CA ASP A 472 -10.86 -22.92 -27.75
C ASP A 472 -11.67 -21.84 -27.01
N ILE A 473 -11.53 -20.57 -27.36
CA ILE A 473 -12.28 -19.46 -26.77
C ILE A 473 -13.77 -19.61 -27.01
N LYS A 474 -14.59 -19.18 -26.04
CA LYS A 474 -16.07 -19.17 -26.17
C LYS A 474 -16.63 -17.77 -26.38
N GLU A 475 -16.07 -16.78 -25.72
CA GLU A 475 -16.52 -15.39 -25.80
C GLU A 475 -15.35 -14.48 -26.09
N LEU A 476 -15.48 -13.65 -27.11
CA LEU A 476 -14.48 -12.68 -27.55
C LEU A 476 -15.12 -11.30 -27.69
N ASN A 477 -14.53 -10.32 -27.00
CA ASN A 477 -14.84 -8.91 -27.21
C ASN A 477 -13.60 -8.17 -27.70
N ILE A 478 -13.67 -7.70 -28.96
CA ILE A 478 -12.65 -6.85 -29.61
C ILE A 478 -13.22 -5.47 -29.97
N SER A 479 -14.37 -5.09 -29.39
CA SER A 479 -15.01 -3.82 -29.74
C SER A 479 -14.08 -2.63 -29.53
N LYS A 480 -14.22 -1.60 -30.38
CA LYS A 480 -13.38 -0.38 -30.33
C LYS A 480 -11.87 -0.66 -30.46
N THR A 481 -11.49 -1.62 -31.29
CA THR A 481 -10.08 -1.87 -31.66
C THR A 481 -9.78 -1.34 -33.07
N GLU A 482 -8.50 -1.29 -33.42
CA GLU A 482 -8.01 -0.84 -34.74
C GLU A 482 -7.67 -2.02 -35.68
N LEU A 483 -8.13 -3.23 -35.37
CA LEU A 483 -7.92 -4.41 -36.19
C LEU A 483 -8.46 -4.19 -37.60
N GLN A 484 -7.66 -4.55 -38.63
CA GLN A 484 -8.10 -4.54 -40.03
C GLN A 484 -8.68 -5.87 -40.44
N GLY A 485 -8.24 -6.96 -39.82
CA GLY A 485 -8.70 -8.32 -40.07
C GLY A 485 -8.80 -9.14 -38.79
N LEU A 486 -9.73 -10.09 -38.79
CA LEU A 486 -9.90 -11.08 -37.72
C LEU A 486 -10.18 -12.44 -38.32
N ASN A 487 -9.40 -13.46 -37.91
CA ASN A 487 -9.63 -14.84 -38.31
C ASN A 487 -10.00 -15.69 -37.07
N LEU A 488 -11.22 -16.20 -37.06
CA LEU A 488 -11.76 -17.09 -36.03
C LEU A 488 -11.91 -18.54 -36.50
N ASN A 489 -11.68 -18.80 -37.79
CA ASN A 489 -11.71 -20.17 -38.32
C ASN A 489 -10.56 -21.00 -37.72
N PRO A 490 -10.78 -22.29 -37.45
CA PRO A 490 -9.74 -23.19 -36.99
C PRO A 490 -8.52 -23.18 -37.95
N LYS A 491 -7.34 -23.26 -37.41
CA LYS A 491 -6.07 -23.27 -38.20
C LYS A 491 -5.90 -24.56 -39.00
N ASP A 492 -6.57 -25.65 -38.59
CA ASP A 492 -6.54 -26.96 -39.27
C ASP A 492 -7.84 -27.75 -39.07
N THR A 493 -7.96 -28.89 -39.73
CA THR A 493 -9.15 -29.75 -39.67
C THR A 493 -9.27 -30.56 -38.37
N ALA A 494 -8.24 -30.64 -37.57
CA ALA A 494 -8.23 -31.37 -36.30
C ALA A 494 -8.87 -30.54 -35.16
N HIS A 495 -8.90 -29.22 -35.30
CA HIS A 495 -9.46 -28.31 -34.31
C HIS A 495 -10.85 -27.83 -34.75
N LYS A 496 -11.75 -27.68 -33.79
CA LYS A 496 -13.09 -27.07 -34.00
C LYS A 496 -13.12 -25.72 -33.29
N SER A 497 -13.74 -24.72 -33.90
CA SER A 497 -13.99 -23.46 -33.20
C SER A 497 -15.05 -23.64 -32.12
N PHE A 498 -14.76 -23.19 -30.92
CA PHE A 498 -15.67 -23.24 -29.77
C PHE A 498 -16.39 -21.90 -29.53
N ILE A 499 -16.07 -20.87 -30.31
CA ILE A 499 -16.62 -19.53 -30.13
C ILE A 499 -18.13 -19.50 -30.23
N GLN A 500 -18.78 -18.88 -29.26
CA GLN A 500 -20.22 -18.73 -29.14
C GLN A 500 -20.68 -17.29 -29.29
N LYS A 501 -19.88 -16.34 -28.79
CA LYS A 501 -20.17 -14.91 -28.82
C LYS A 501 -18.97 -14.11 -29.31
N LEU A 502 -19.27 -13.19 -30.22
CA LEU A 502 -18.31 -12.20 -30.74
C LEU A 502 -18.92 -10.80 -30.60
N ASP A 503 -18.22 -9.91 -29.91
CA ASP A 503 -18.43 -8.48 -30.00
C ASP A 503 -17.25 -7.83 -30.75
N ALA A 504 -17.52 -7.38 -31.96
CA ALA A 504 -16.63 -6.62 -32.81
C ALA A 504 -17.27 -5.28 -33.19
N SER A 505 -18.03 -4.68 -32.26
CA SER A 505 -18.69 -3.40 -32.49
C SER A 505 -17.68 -2.23 -32.46
N ASN A 506 -18.01 -1.19 -33.24
CA ASN A 506 -17.20 0.03 -33.34
C ASN A 506 -15.73 -0.20 -33.76
N CYS A 507 -15.44 -1.29 -34.48
CA CYS A 507 -14.13 -1.56 -35.09
C CYS A 507 -14.03 -0.82 -36.42
N ALA A 508 -13.66 0.47 -36.39
CA ALA A 508 -13.75 1.34 -37.56
C ALA A 508 -12.84 0.93 -38.74
N LYS A 509 -11.76 0.18 -38.48
CA LYS A 509 -10.78 -0.28 -39.48
C LYS A 509 -11.03 -1.72 -39.95
N LEU A 510 -11.96 -2.46 -39.35
CA LEU A 510 -12.19 -3.87 -39.65
C LEU A 510 -12.84 -4.04 -41.04
N THR A 511 -12.06 -4.58 -41.97
CA THR A 511 -12.51 -4.82 -43.38
C THR A 511 -12.64 -6.29 -43.71
N LEU A 512 -12.02 -7.17 -42.93
CA LEU A 512 -12.02 -8.62 -43.15
C LEU A 512 -12.32 -9.33 -41.81
N ILE A 513 -13.27 -10.27 -41.91
CA ILE A 513 -13.54 -11.21 -40.83
C ILE A 513 -13.72 -12.61 -41.43
N GLN A 514 -13.13 -13.62 -40.82
CA GLN A 514 -13.25 -15.02 -41.20
C GLN A 514 -13.85 -15.81 -40.04
N MET A 515 -15.07 -16.28 -40.17
CA MET A 515 -15.81 -17.01 -39.14
C MET A 515 -16.76 -18.08 -39.72
N SER A 516 -16.65 -18.37 -40.99
CA SER A 516 -17.57 -19.29 -41.70
C SER A 516 -17.57 -20.71 -41.15
N GLN A 517 -16.47 -21.15 -40.49
CA GLN A 517 -16.35 -22.46 -39.86
C GLN A 517 -16.71 -22.45 -38.34
N CYS A 518 -17.13 -21.32 -37.79
CA CYS A 518 -17.47 -21.18 -36.38
C CYS A 518 -18.92 -21.62 -36.09
N THR A 519 -19.22 -22.90 -36.26
CA THR A 519 -20.62 -23.45 -36.22
C THR A 519 -21.30 -23.36 -34.84
N ASN A 520 -20.55 -23.07 -33.76
CA ASN A 520 -21.09 -22.83 -32.42
C ASN A 520 -21.44 -21.35 -32.16
N LEU A 521 -21.14 -20.46 -33.12
CA LEU A 521 -21.34 -19.03 -32.97
C LEU A 521 -22.83 -18.71 -33.00
N SER A 522 -23.35 -18.10 -31.94
CA SER A 522 -24.76 -17.79 -31.75
C SER A 522 -25.06 -16.30 -31.57
N SER A 523 -24.04 -15.50 -31.32
CA SER A 523 -24.18 -14.05 -31.15
C SER A 523 -23.02 -13.32 -31.80
N VAL A 524 -23.33 -12.39 -32.70
CA VAL A 524 -22.34 -11.52 -33.37
C VAL A 524 -22.84 -10.09 -33.31
N ASN A 525 -22.04 -9.20 -32.74
CA ASN A 525 -22.27 -7.76 -32.70
C ASN A 525 -21.27 -7.04 -33.60
N LEU A 526 -21.75 -6.40 -34.66
CA LEU A 526 -20.96 -5.63 -35.63
C LEU A 526 -21.41 -4.17 -35.70
N GLN A 527 -22.22 -3.70 -34.76
CA GLN A 527 -22.71 -2.33 -34.74
C GLN A 527 -21.54 -1.33 -34.72
N GLY A 528 -21.58 -0.33 -35.57
CA GLY A 528 -20.52 0.70 -35.68
C GLY A 528 -19.31 0.28 -36.52
N SER A 529 -19.16 -0.99 -36.92
CA SER A 529 -18.01 -1.49 -37.70
C SER A 529 -18.21 -1.30 -39.19
N LYS A 530 -18.30 -0.04 -39.63
CA LYS A 530 -18.79 0.35 -40.97
C LYS A 530 -17.87 -0.03 -42.13
N ALA A 531 -16.58 -0.27 -41.89
CA ALA A 531 -15.63 -0.67 -42.92
C ALA A 531 -15.87 -2.10 -43.45
N LEU A 532 -16.46 -2.97 -42.61
CA LEU A 532 -16.80 -4.34 -43.01
C LEU A 532 -18.05 -4.34 -43.91
N LYS A 533 -17.93 -4.74 -45.17
CA LYS A 533 -19.02 -4.73 -46.13
C LYS A 533 -20.05 -5.82 -45.92
N GLY A 534 -21.32 -5.60 -46.36
CA GLY A 534 -22.42 -6.52 -46.18
C GLY A 534 -22.25 -7.88 -46.87
N ASP A 535 -21.62 -7.90 -48.06
CA ASP A 535 -21.27 -9.12 -48.79
C ASP A 535 -20.29 -10.00 -47.99
N LYS A 536 -19.32 -9.39 -47.31
CA LYS A 536 -18.40 -10.11 -46.45
C LYS A 536 -19.09 -10.65 -45.19
N ILE A 537 -19.98 -9.88 -44.58
CA ILE A 537 -20.77 -10.32 -43.44
C ILE A 537 -21.64 -11.53 -43.82
N SER A 538 -22.37 -11.44 -44.91
CA SER A 538 -23.28 -12.50 -45.34
C SER A 538 -22.57 -13.77 -45.79
N SER A 539 -21.38 -13.66 -46.40
CA SER A 539 -20.55 -14.82 -46.78
C SER A 539 -19.91 -15.53 -45.61
N GLU A 540 -19.39 -14.76 -44.63
CA GLU A 540 -18.59 -15.28 -43.50
C GLU A 540 -19.41 -15.75 -42.30
N LEU A 541 -20.69 -15.35 -42.16
CA LEU A 541 -21.54 -15.94 -41.13
C LEU A 541 -21.67 -17.46 -41.32
N PRO A 542 -21.42 -18.29 -40.27
CA PRO A 542 -21.50 -19.73 -40.39
C PRO A 542 -22.92 -20.20 -40.65
N GLN A 543 -23.07 -21.35 -41.33
CA GLN A 543 -24.33 -22.05 -41.45
C GLN A 543 -24.68 -22.69 -40.10
N LEU A 544 -25.82 -22.33 -39.53
CA LEU A 544 -26.31 -22.88 -38.27
C LEU A 544 -27.32 -24.00 -38.57
N THR A 545 -27.10 -25.19 -38.01
CA THR A 545 -27.96 -26.35 -38.21
C THR A 545 -28.95 -26.56 -37.07
N ASN A 546 -28.53 -26.31 -35.84
CA ASN A 546 -29.30 -26.59 -34.62
C ASN A 546 -29.44 -25.38 -33.68
N LEU A 547 -28.92 -24.20 -34.06
CA LEU A 547 -28.93 -22.98 -33.27
C LEU A 547 -29.61 -21.84 -34.04
N LYS A 548 -30.21 -20.90 -33.30
CA LYS A 548 -30.65 -19.61 -33.86
C LYS A 548 -29.62 -18.57 -33.51
N GLY A 549 -29.00 -17.93 -34.48
CA GLY A 549 -28.03 -16.89 -34.30
C GLY A 549 -28.67 -15.51 -34.22
N LYS A 550 -28.06 -14.61 -33.43
CA LYS A 550 -28.38 -13.19 -33.39
C LYS A 550 -27.26 -12.36 -33.99
N LEU A 551 -27.54 -11.58 -35.01
CA LEU A 551 -26.64 -10.59 -35.57
C LEU A 551 -27.12 -9.19 -35.18
N THR A 552 -26.30 -8.42 -34.49
CA THR A 552 -26.56 -7.01 -34.18
C THR A 552 -25.76 -6.14 -35.15
N ILE A 553 -26.47 -5.31 -35.92
CA ILE A 553 -25.92 -4.44 -36.95
C ILE A 553 -26.88 -3.24 -37.16
N GLU A 554 -26.40 -2.14 -37.76
CA GLU A 554 -27.23 -0.97 -38.02
C GLU A 554 -28.34 -1.28 -39.03
N GLN A 555 -29.51 -0.70 -38.79
CA GLN A 555 -30.64 -0.81 -39.69
C GLN A 555 -30.29 -0.23 -41.07
N GLY A 556 -30.67 -0.91 -42.16
CA GLY A 556 -30.45 -0.46 -43.53
C GLY A 556 -29.04 -0.67 -44.09
N ARG A 557 -28.15 -1.30 -43.32
CA ARG A 557 -26.76 -1.56 -43.73
C ARG A 557 -26.63 -2.71 -44.72
N LEU A 558 -27.55 -3.65 -44.66
CA LEU A 558 -27.57 -4.85 -45.51
C LEU A 558 -28.61 -4.71 -46.62
N SER A 559 -28.30 -5.14 -47.83
CA SER A 559 -29.22 -5.27 -48.93
C SER A 559 -30.24 -6.38 -48.68
N ALA A 560 -31.35 -6.39 -49.42
CA ALA A 560 -32.38 -7.44 -49.32
C ALA A 560 -31.85 -8.84 -49.62
N SER A 561 -30.90 -8.96 -50.56
CA SER A 561 -30.25 -10.22 -50.90
C SER A 561 -29.32 -10.72 -49.76
N GLU A 562 -28.56 -9.84 -49.15
CA GLU A 562 -27.68 -10.17 -48.00
C GLU A 562 -28.52 -10.59 -46.79
N LEU A 563 -29.60 -9.88 -46.49
CA LEU A 563 -30.57 -10.26 -45.46
C LEU A 563 -31.18 -11.64 -45.68
N SER A 564 -31.55 -11.93 -46.91
CA SER A 564 -32.09 -13.26 -47.27
C SER A 564 -31.04 -14.36 -47.05
N ALA A 565 -29.82 -14.14 -47.49
CA ALA A 565 -28.70 -15.08 -47.29
C ALA A 565 -28.40 -15.33 -45.81
N ILE A 566 -28.40 -14.27 -44.98
CA ILE A 566 -28.18 -14.34 -43.54
C ILE A 566 -29.27 -15.15 -42.85
N LYS A 567 -30.54 -14.90 -43.19
CA LYS A 567 -31.69 -15.65 -42.65
C LYS A 567 -31.67 -17.12 -43.06
N ALA A 568 -31.28 -17.42 -44.31
CA ALA A 568 -31.12 -18.79 -44.78
C ALA A 568 -30.07 -19.59 -44.03
N LYS A 569 -29.09 -18.93 -43.44
CA LYS A 569 -28.05 -19.53 -42.56
C LYS A 569 -28.51 -19.69 -41.11
N GLY A 570 -29.73 -19.33 -40.72
CA GLY A 570 -30.28 -19.48 -39.37
C GLY A 570 -30.05 -18.26 -38.45
N TRP A 571 -29.68 -17.10 -39.01
CA TRP A 571 -29.45 -15.87 -38.25
C TRP A 571 -30.67 -14.93 -38.28
N SER A 572 -30.89 -14.24 -37.16
CA SER A 572 -31.83 -13.13 -36.98
C SER A 572 -31.09 -11.82 -36.73
N LEU A 573 -31.71 -10.71 -37.02
CA LEU A 573 -31.20 -9.36 -36.71
C LEU A 573 -31.76 -8.87 -35.39
#